data_0c83ddf93584c223b5baacc504299f0c
#
_entry.id   0c83ddf93584c223b5baacc504299f0c
#
_cell.length_a   1.000
_cell.length_b   1.000
_cell.length_c   1.000
_cell.angle_alpha   90.00
_cell.angle_beta   90.00
_cell.angle_gamma   90.00
#
_symmetry.space_group_name_H-M   'P 1'
#
loop_
_entity.id
_entity.type
_entity.pdbx_description
1 polymer ?
#
loop_
_entity_poly.entity_id
_entity_poly.type
_entity_poly.pdbx_seq_one_letter_code
_entity_poly.pdbx_strand_id
1 'polypeptide(L)'
;MSEQILSAVHGVTTMLFGIYCSAFFLGIKPIRKNILTMFLLFLGQGLLYVIDLALFGETLANMSYPLIVHFPLVLFLSVHYKYPLISSAVSVFSAYLCCQISNWTGLFALAITGLQWCYYSVRILTTTLTFVLLYRYVFPVSYTHLRAHET
;
A
#
# COMPACT_ATOMS: atom_id res chain seq x y z
N MET A 1 -2.76 -10.61 22.93
CA MET A 1 -4.02 -10.33 22.18
C MET A 1 -4.03 -8.92 21.59
N SER A 2 -3.72 -7.86 22.33
CA SER A 2 -3.68 -6.48 21.79
C SER A 2 -2.62 -6.27 20.69
N GLU A 3 -1.43 -6.82 20.84
CA GLU A 3 -0.35 -6.69 19.85
C GLU A 3 -0.65 -7.42 18.54
N GLN A 4 -1.27 -8.59 18.58
CA GLN A 4 -1.70 -9.32 17.39
C GLN A 4 -2.75 -8.55 16.59
N ILE A 5 -3.69 -7.92 17.29
CA ILE A 5 -4.71 -7.06 16.66
C ILE A 5 -4.04 -5.85 16.01
N LEU A 6 -3.13 -5.18 16.72
CA LEU A 6 -2.40 -4.02 16.17
C LEU A 6 -1.55 -4.39 14.96
N SER A 7 -0.88 -5.54 14.98
CA SER A 7 -0.12 -6.08 13.85
C SER A 7 -1.02 -6.32 12.65
N ALA A 8 -2.18 -6.95 12.86
CA ALA A 8 -3.15 -7.20 11.79
C ALA A 8 -3.71 -5.89 11.21
N VAL A 9 -4.11 -4.94 12.06
CA VAL A 9 -4.58 -3.61 11.63
C VAL A 9 -3.51 -2.87 10.85
N HIS A 10 -2.25 -2.93 11.30
CA HIS A 10 -1.12 -2.35 10.58
C HIS A 10 -0.96 -2.99 9.19
N GLY A 11 -1.00 -4.31 9.09
CA GLY A 11 -0.89 -5.03 7.80
C GLY A 11 -1.99 -4.60 6.82
N VAL A 12 -3.24 -4.55 7.28
CA VAL A 12 -4.40 -4.07 6.51
C VAL A 12 -4.20 -2.63 6.05
N THR A 13 -3.81 -1.74 6.97
CA THR A 13 -3.61 -0.31 6.67
C THR A 13 -2.50 -0.11 5.63
N THR A 14 -1.39 -0.83 5.76
CA THR A 14 -0.24 -0.74 4.84
C THR A 14 -0.60 -1.26 3.45
N MET A 15 -1.31 -2.37 3.36
CA MET A 15 -1.73 -2.94 2.07
C MET A 15 -2.75 -2.02 1.36
N LEU A 16 -3.75 -1.50 2.07
CA LEU A 16 -4.69 -0.53 1.52
C LEU A 16 -3.97 0.74 1.04
N PHE A 17 -3.06 1.27 1.85
CA PHE A 17 -2.24 2.41 1.47
C PHE A 17 -1.49 2.13 0.17
N GLY A 18 -0.78 1.01 0.06
CA GLY A 18 -0.01 0.64 -1.12
C GLY A 18 -0.85 0.57 -2.39
N ILE A 19 -2.02 -0.08 -2.33
CA ILE A 19 -2.93 -0.25 -3.47
C ILE A 19 -3.50 1.11 -3.92
N TYR A 20 -4.05 1.89 -2.99
CA TYR A 20 -4.68 3.17 -3.34
C TYR A 20 -3.67 4.22 -3.77
N CYS A 21 -2.51 4.32 -3.11
CA CYS A 21 -1.45 5.24 -3.53
C CYS A 21 -0.92 4.89 -4.92
N SER A 22 -0.70 3.61 -5.22
CA SER A 22 -0.28 3.18 -6.55
C SER A 22 -1.28 3.59 -7.63
N ALA A 23 -2.57 3.40 -7.38
CA ALA A 23 -3.61 3.83 -8.31
C ALA A 23 -3.62 5.36 -8.51
N PHE A 24 -3.45 6.11 -7.44
CA PHE A 24 -3.48 7.57 -7.48
C PHE A 24 -2.24 8.18 -8.14
N PHE A 25 -1.06 7.59 -7.96
CA PHE A 25 0.15 8.01 -8.68
C PHE A 25 0.01 7.85 -10.20
N LEU A 26 -0.81 6.91 -10.66
CA LEU A 26 -1.18 6.76 -12.08
C LEU A 26 -2.32 7.69 -12.52
N GLY A 27 -2.83 8.56 -11.65
CA GLY A 27 -3.94 9.45 -11.95
C GLY A 27 -5.31 8.75 -12.05
N ILE A 28 -5.45 7.53 -11.51
CA ILE A 28 -6.73 6.83 -11.46
C ILE A 28 -7.65 7.57 -10.49
N LYS A 29 -8.74 8.13 -10.99
CA LYS A 29 -9.67 8.93 -10.20
C LYS A 29 -10.39 8.10 -9.14
N PRO A 30 -10.60 8.62 -7.93
CA PRO A 30 -11.31 7.94 -6.84
C PRO A 30 -12.83 7.95 -7.05
N ILE A 31 -13.30 7.47 -8.21
CA ILE A 31 -14.72 7.23 -8.45
C ILE A 31 -15.14 5.90 -7.81
N ARG A 32 -16.44 5.77 -7.46
CA ARG A 32 -16.97 4.59 -6.77
C ARG A 32 -16.57 3.27 -7.40
N LYS A 33 -16.56 3.18 -8.74
CA LYS A 33 -16.14 1.97 -9.48
C LYS A 33 -14.68 1.62 -9.17
N ASN A 34 -13.77 2.59 -9.29
CA ASN A 34 -12.34 2.36 -9.08
C ASN A 34 -12.03 2.03 -7.61
N ILE A 35 -12.69 2.74 -6.67
CA ILE A 35 -12.56 2.44 -5.24
C ILE A 35 -12.96 1.00 -4.95
N LEU A 36 -14.12 0.56 -5.48
CA LEU A 36 -14.60 -0.81 -5.30
C LEU A 36 -13.65 -1.84 -5.94
N THR A 37 -13.17 -1.56 -7.15
CA THR A 37 -12.22 -2.44 -7.84
C THR A 37 -10.92 -2.61 -7.05
N MET A 38 -10.36 -1.52 -6.51
CA MET A 38 -9.16 -1.58 -5.65
C MET A 38 -9.42 -2.30 -4.34
N PHE A 39 -10.61 -2.14 -3.78
CA PHE A 39 -11.01 -2.85 -2.57
C PHE A 39 -11.16 -4.37 -2.82
N LEU A 40 -11.73 -4.77 -3.94
CA LEU A 40 -11.80 -6.18 -4.32
C LEU A 40 -10.41 -6.79 -4.56
N LEU A 41 -9.52 -6.01 -5.19
CA LEU A 41 -8.11 -6.42 -5.34
C LEU A 41 -7.43 -6.61 -3.98
N PHE A 42 -7.64 -5.67 -3.05
CA PHE A 42 -7.15 -5.78 -1.66
C PHE A 42 -7.64 -7.08 -1.00
N LEU A 43 -8.93 -7.40 -1.11
CA LEU A 43 -9.48 -8.63 -0.53
C LEU A 43 -8.84 -9.88 -1.16
N GLY A 44 -8.67 -9.91 -2.48
CA GLY A 44 -8.03 -11.02 -3.19
C GLY A 44 -6.57 -11.21 -2.79
N GLN A 45 -5.79 -10.14 -2.77
CA GLN A 45 -4.38 -10.19 -2.36
C GLN A 45 -4.21 -10.50 -0.88
N GLY A 46 -5.09 -9.96 -0.03
CA GLY A 46 -5.12 -10.27 1.39
C GLY A 46 -5.40 -11.75 1.66
N LEU A 47 -6.36 -12.34 0.92
CA LEU A 47 -6.65 -13.77 1.01
C LEU A 47 -5.45 -14.61 0.57
N LEU A 48 -4.81 -14.27 -0.55
CA LEU A 48 -3.60 -14.96 -1.02
C LEU A 48 -2.48 -14.89 0.03
N TYR A 49 -2.26 -13.73 0.63
CA TYR A 49 -1.25 -13.55 1.67
C TYR A 49 -1.57 -14.37 2.93
N VAL A 50 -2.83 -14.44 3.35
CA VAL A 50 -3.25 -15.27 4.50
C VAL A 50 -3.05 -16.76 4.22
N ILE A 51 -3.34 -17.22 3.00
CA ILE A 51 -3.08 -18.61 2.56
C ILE A 51 -1.57 -18.88 2.60
N ASP A 52 -0.76 -17.98 2.06
CA ASP A 52 0.70 -18.10 2.05
C ASP A 52 1.27 -18.18 3.48
N LEU A 53 0.78 -17.30 4.37
CA LEU A 53 1.14 -17.30 5.78
C LEU A 53 0.77 -18.63 6.48
N ALA A 54 -0.40 -19.19 6.17
CA ALA A 54 -0.86 -20.44 6.75
C ALA A 54 -0.07 -21.67 6.24
N LEU A 55 0.37 -21.66 4.96
CA LEU A 55 1.09 -22.77 4.35
C LEU A 55 2.59 -22.76 4.65
N PHE A 56 3.22 -21.58 4.65
CA PHE A 56 4.67 -21.45 4.68
C PHE A 56 5.22 -20.75 5.94
N GLY A 57 4.34 -20.22 6.77
CA GLY A 57 4.71 -19.49 8.00
C GLY A 57 5.18 -18.05 7.73
N GLU A 58 5.36 -17.31 8.82
CA GLU A 58 5.58 -15.85 8.79
C GLU A 58 6.86 -15.45 8.03
N THR A 59 7.94 -16.19 8.20
CA THR A 59 9.23 -15.84 7.58
C THR A 59 9.15 -15.90 6.05
N LEU A 60 8.61 -17.01 5.51
CA LEU A 60 8.50 -17.19 4.07
C LEU A 60 7.42 -16.27 3.48
N ALA A 61 6.29 -16.10 4.17
CA ALA A 61 5.23 -15.18 3.74
C ALA A 61 5.73 -13.72 3.65
N ASN A 62 6.60 -13.28 4.56
CA ASN A 62 7.21 -11.95 4.48
C ASN A 62 8.21 -11.84 3.33
N MET A 63 8.94 -12.91 3.00
CA MET A 63 9.86 -12.92 1.85
C MET A 63 9.11 -12.96 0.50
N SER A 64 7.99 -13.67 0.43
CA SER A 64 7.14 -13.77 -0.78
C SER A 64 6.20 -12.57 -0.98
N TYR A 65 6.04 -11.71 0.02
CA TYR A 65 5.15 -10.56 -0.03
C TYR A 65 5.26 -9.70 -1.32
N PRO A 66 6.48 -9.36 -1.81
CA PRO A 66 6.61 -8.62 -3.06
C PRO A 66 6.02 -9.36 -4.26
N LEU A 67 6.14 -10.70 -4.29
CA LEU A 67 5.59 -11.53 -5.38
C LEU A 67 4.07 -11.65 -5.31
N ILE A 68 3.50 -11.71 -4.10
CA ILE A 68 2.06 -11.91 -3.88
C ILE A 68 1.30 -10.60 -3.95
N VAL A 69 1.91 -9.48 -3.53
CA VAL A 69 1.22 -8.19 -3.43
C VAL A 69 1.68 -7.22 -4.52
N HIS A 70 2.99 -6.95 -4.63
CA HIS A 70 3.46 -5.90 -5.54
C HIS A 70 3.40 -6.33 -7.01
N PHE A 71 3.84 -7.53 -7.33
CA PHE A 71 3.87 -8.00 -8.72
C PHE A 71 2.45 -8.15 -9.32
N PRO A 72 1.46 -8.78 -8.65
CA PRO A 72 0.10 -8.81 -9.16
C PRO A 72 -0.54 -7.41 -9.24
N LEU A 73 -0.20 -6.50 -8.33
CA LEU A 73 -0.67 -5.12 -8.41
C LEU A 73 -0.15 -4.41 -9.66
N VAL A 74 1.15 -4.54 -9.99
CA VAL A 74 1.73 -4.00 -11.23
C VAL A 74 1.03 -4.56 -12.46
N LEU A 75 0.84 -5.88 -12.51
CA LEU A 75 0.14 -6.54 -13.63
C LEU A 75 -1.31 -6.07 -13.73
N PHE A 76 -2.01 -5.98 -12.61
CA PHE A 76 -3.39 -5.52 -12.58
C PHE A 76 -3.53 -4.09 -13.10
N LEU A 77 -2.67 -3.16 -12.66
CA LEU A 77 -2.68 -1.78 -13.13
C LEU A 77 -2.37 -1.69 -14.63
N SER A 78 -1.44 -2.52 -15.10
CA SER A 78 -1.06 -2.56 -16.52
C SER A 78 -2.16 -3.16 -17.39
N VAL A 79 -2.75 -4.28 -17.01
CA VAL A 79 -3.74 -5.01 -17.82
C VAL A 79 -5.14 -4.38 -17.72
N HIS A 80 -5.61 -4.12 -16.49
CA HIS A 80 -6.98 -3.65 -16.28
C HIS A 80 -7.16 -2.18 -16.64
N TYR A 81 -6.19 -1.33 -16.25
CA TYR A 81 -6.24 0.11 -16.52
C TYR A 81 -5.45 0.52 -17.78
N LYS A 82 -4.79 -0.46 -18.45
CA LYS A 82 -4.04 -0.27 -19.70
C LYS A 82 -2.88 0.73 -19.60
N TYR A 83 -2.28 0.86 -18.41
CA TYR A 83 -1.07 1.65 -18.23
C TYR A 83 0.17 0.89 -18.72
N PRO A 84 1.22 1.58 -19.22
CA PRO A 84 2.50 0.95 -19.52
C PRO A 84 3.04 0.22 -18.28
N LEU A 85 3.62 -0.96 -18.48
CA LEU A 85 4.15 -1.80 -17.40
C LEU A 85 5.16 -1.03 -16.52
N ILE A 86 6.02 -0.24 -17.16
CA ILE A 86 7.03 0.58 -16.46
C ILE A 86 6.34 1.63 -15.57
N SER A 87 5.33 2.33 -16.07
CA SER A 87 4.58 3.33 -15.28
C SER A 87 3.88 2.69 -14.09
N SER A 88 3.29 1.51 -14.30
CA SER A 88 2.65 0.72 -13.23
C SER A 88 3.67 0.29 -12.18
N ALA A 89 4.85 -0.18 -12.59
CA ALA A 89 5.92 -0.56 -11.68
C ALA A 89 6.44 0.65 -10.88
N VAL A 90 6.74 1.77 -11.55
CA VAL A 90 7.19 3.01 -10.89
C VAL A 90 6.17 3.48 -9.86
N SER A 91 4.88 3.43 -10.18
CA SER A 91 3.80 3.81 -9.28
C SER A 91 3.76 2.93 -8.02
N VAL A 92 3.86 1.60 -8.17
CA VAL A 92 3.88 0.66 -7.05
C VAL A 92 5.13 0.85 -6.19
N PHE A 93 6.31 1.02 -6.81
CA PHE A 93 7.54 1.30 -6.07
C PHE A 93 7.50 2.65 -5.34
N SER A 94 6.91 3.68 -5.94
CA SER A 94 6.73 4.97 -5.28
C SER A 94 5.83 4.86 -4.04
N ALA A 95 4.73 4.11 -4.13
CA ALA A 95 3.87 3.83 -3.00
C ALA A 95 4.62 3.04 -1.90
N TYR A 96 5.42 2.03 -2.28
CA TYR A 96 6.26 1.29 -1.36
C TYR A 96 7.28 2.20 -0.65
N LEU A 97 7.96 3.10 -1.37
CA LEU A 97 8.88 4.05 -0.76
C LEU A 97 8.19 4.98 0.25
N CYS A 98 6.96 5.42 -0.04
CA CYS A 98 6.16 6.19 0.91
C CYS A 98 5.83 5.39 2.19
N CYS A 99 5.62 4.06 2.07
CA CYS A 99 5.44 3.18 3.24
C CYS A 99 6.70 3.10 4.12
N GLN A 100 7.90 3.28 3.56
CA GLN A 100 9.13 3.23 4.36
C GLN A 100 9.22 4.35 5.40
N ILE A 101 8.58 5.49 5.18
CA ILE A 101 8.49 6.58 6.16
C ILE A 101 7.87 6.05 7.46
N SER A 102 6.75 5.31 7.35
CA SER A 102 6.08 4.73 8.52
C SER A 102 6.90 3.60 9.16
N ASN A 103 7.64 2.85 8.36
CA ASN A 103 8.52 1.80 8.89
C ASN A 103 9.62 2.38 9.76
N TRP A 104 10.32 3.40 9.26
CA TRP A 104 11.40 4.05 10.02
C TRP A 104 10.90 4.75 11.27
N THR A 105 9.76 5.45 11.20
CA THR A 105 9.17 6.10 12.38
C THR A 105 8.75 5.07 13.44
N GLY A 106 8.21 3.92 13.03
CA GLY A 106 7.88 2.82 13.93
C GLY A 106 9.11 2.22 14.60
N LEU A 107 10.19 1.95 13.82
CA LEU A 107 11.45 1.43 14.37
C LEU A 107 12.07 2.42 15.37
N PHE A 108 12.01 3.71 15.09
CA PHE A 108 12.46 4.75 16.01
C PHE A 108 11.65 4.75 17.31
N ALA A 109 10.33 4.64 17.22
CA ALA A 109 9.47 4.53 18.40
C ALA A 109 9.78 3.27 19.22
N LEU A 110 10.02 2.13 18.57
CA LEU A 110 10.42 0.88 19.21
C LEU A 110 11.77 1.04 19.92
N ALA A 111 12.74 1.67 19.27
CA ALA A 111 14.08 1.89 19.83
C ALA A 111 14.06 2.76 21.11
N ILE A 112 13.15 3.76 21.17
CA ILE A 112 13.00 4.64 22.34
C ILE A 112 12.22 3.95 23.47
N THR A 113 11.13 3.26 23.13
CA THR A 113 10.17 2.78 24.14
C THR A 113 10.38 1.32 24.53
N GLY A 114 11.00 0.52 23.66
CA GLY A 114 11.10 -0.95 23.79
C GLY A 114 9.75 -1.67 23.65
N LEU A 115 8.67 -0.98 23.28
CA LEU A 115 7.30 -1.51 23.31
C LEU A 115 6.76 -1.77 21.89
N GLN A 116 6.41 -3.02 21.61
CA GLN A 116 5.87 -3.44 20.29
C GLN A 116 4.54 -2.74 19.94
N TRP A 117 3.69 -2.47 20.93
CA TRP A 117 2.45 -1.75 20.66
C TRP A 117 2.69 -0.30 20.20
N CYS A 118 3.75 0.38 20.71
CA CYS A 118 4.16 1.69 20.23
C CYS A 118 4.61 1.62 18.76
N TYR A 119 5.40 0.60 18.40
CA TYR A 119 5.84 0.34 17.04
C TYR A 119 4.66 0.30 16.06
N TYR A 120 3.67 -0.56 16.31
CA TYR A 120 2.50 -0.69 15.42
C TYR A 120 1.63 0.56 15.41
N SER A 121 1.38 1.17 16.58
CA SER A 121 0.54 2.37 16.68
C SER A 121 1.12 3.55 15.90
N VAL A 122 2.43 3.81 16.03
CA VAL A 122 3.13 4.85 15.30
C VAL A 122 3.10 4.58 13.80
N ARG A 123 3.28 3.34 13.37
CA ARG A 123 3.20 2.96 11.95
C ARG A 123 1.82 3.20 11.37
N ILE A 124 0.76 2.79 12.04
CA ILE A 124 -0.63 3.02 11.61
C ILE A 124 -0.89 4.53 11.48
N LEU A 125 -0.52 5.29 12.49
CA LEU A 125 -0.71 6.75 12.51
C LEU A 125 0.06 7.42 11.37
N THR A 126 1.34 7.10 11.21
CA THR A 126 2.19 7.70 10.17
C THR A 126 1.72 7.31 8.78
N THR A 127 1.34 6.04 8.55
CA THR A 127 0.80 5.59 7.26
C THR A 127 -0.48 6.36 6.91
N THR A 128 -1.39 6.50 7.87
CA THR A 128 -2.65 7.24 7.68
C THR A 128 -2.38 8.73 7.40
N LEU A 129 -1.49 9.36 8.16
CA LEU A 129 -1.10 10.75 7.95
C LEU A 129 -0.47 10.96 6.57
N THR A 130 0.47 10.09 6.18
CA THR A 130 1.11 10.14 4.87
C THR A 130 0.06 9.99 3.75
N PHE A 131 -0.92 9.09 3.90
CA PHE A 131 -2.01 8.96 2.93
C PHE A 131 -2.82 10.24 2.79
N VAL A 132 -3.22 10.85 3.90
CA VAL A 132 -3.99 12.10 3.90
C VAL A 132 -3.20 13.24 3.25
N LEU A 133 -1.90 13.36 3.55
CA LEU A 133 -1.05 14.39 2.95
C LEU A 133 -0.88 14.18 1.43
N LEU A 134 -0.61 12.95 0.99
CA LEU A 134 -0.52 12.61 -0.43
C LEU A 134 -1.85 12.87 -1.14
N TYR A 135 -2.96 12.43 -0.56
CA TYR A 135 -4.28 12.64 -1.12
C TYR A 135 -4.62 14.12 -1.30
N ARG A 136 -4.27 14.95 -0.31
CA ARG A 136 -4.62 16.38 -0.31
C ARG A 136 -3.70 17.22 -1.20
N TYR A 137 -2.41 16.91 -1.27
CA TYR A 137 -1.41 17.80 -1.89
C TYR A 137 -0.80 17.24 -3.17
N VAL A 138 -0.59 15.94 -3.27
CA VAL A 138 0.12 15.34 -4.41
C VAL A 138 -0.84 14.86 -5.50
N PHE A 139 -1.89 14.15 -5.14
CA PHE A 139 -2.79 13.56 -6.14
C PHE A 139 -3.54 14.58 -6.99
N PRO A 140 -4.00 15.75 -6.50
CA PRO A 140 -4.60 16.76 -7.36
C PRO A 140 -3.67 17.26 -8.46
N VAL A 141 -2.36 17.38 -8.14
CA VAL A 141 -1.34 17.80 -9.12
C VAL A 141 -1.11 16.71 -10.18
N SER A 142 -1.07 15.43 -9.78
CA SER A 142 -0.92 14.30 -10.70
C SER A 142 -2.04 14.24 -11.74
N TYR A 143 -3.28 14.53 -11.36
CA TYR A 143 -4.41 14.55 -12.29
C TYR A 143 -4.32 15.66 -13.34
N THR A 144 -3.81 16.83 -12.98
CA THR A 144 -3.70 17.96 -13.91
C THR A 144 -2.58 17.76 -14.91
N HIS A 145 -1.45 17.20 -14.50
CA HIS A 145 -0.32 16.94 -15.39
C HIS A 145 -0.61 15.83 -16.43
N LEU A 146 -1.23 14.72 -16.00
CA LEU A 146 -1.56 13.63 -16.92
C LEU A 146 -2.60 14.05 -17.98
N ARG A 147 -3.54 14.92 -17.63
CA ARG A 147 -4.55 15.43 -18.56
C ARG A 147 -3.97 16.38 -19.63
N ALA A 148 -2.88 17.08 -19.32
CA ALA A 148 -2.22 17.98 -20.28
C ALA A 148 -1.46 17.21 -21.39
N HIS A 149 -1.19 15.91 -21.21
CA HIS A 149 -0.55 15.06 -22.20
C HIS A 149 -1.52 14.23 -23.05
N GLU A 150 -2.82 14.25 -22.73
CA GLU A 150 -3.88 13.56 -23.50
C GLU A 150 -4.57 14.45 -24.54
N THR A 151 -4.24 15.73 -24.58
CA THR A 151 -4.69 16.71 -25.59
C THR A 151 -3.57 17.03 -26.58
#